data_a0700d88bcb4bd47619e7e147ae3b87f
#
_entry.id   a0700d88bcb4bd47619e7e147ae3b87f
#
_cell.length_a   1.000
_cell.length_b   1.000
_cell.length_c   1.000
_cell.angle_alpha   90.00
_cell.angle_beta   90.00
_cell.angle_gamma   90.00
#
_symmetry.space_group_name_H-M   'P 1'
#
loop_
_entity.id
_entity.type
_entity.pdbx_description
1 polymer ?
#
loop_
_entity_poly.entity_id
_entity_poly.type
_entity_poly.pdbx_seq_one_letter_code
_entity_poly.pdbx_strand_id
1 'polypeptide(L)'
;MNGWGNLFLDITPDGTALPCHSARQLPVQFPNVREHSISHIWRESFGFNRFRGDDWMPEPCRSCDEKHKDFGGCRCQAFMLTGDASNADPVCSKSAHHGVILAARQQADEAPLGLEALQYRNDKASRIICKA
;
A
#
# COMPACT_ATOMS: atom_id res chain seq x y z
N MET A 1 -7.19 -1.13 8.53
CA MET A 1 -7.28 -0.23 7.34
C MET A 1 -8.74 -0.19 6.91
N ASN A 2 -9.24 0.94 6.44
CA ASN A 2 -10.67 1.06 6.09
C ASN A 2 -10.96 0.77 4.60
N GLY A 3 -10.17 -0.10 4.01
CA GLY A 3 -10.33 -0.49 2.62
C GLY A 3 -9.71 0.48 1.60
N TRP A 4 -9.62 0.01 0.38
CA TRP A 4 -9.08 0.73 -0.77
C TRP A 4 -9.99 1.88 -1.21
N GLY A 5 -9.41 3.07 -1.42
CA GLY A 5 -10.13 4.21 -1.99
C GLY A 5 -11.30 4.74 -1.14
N ASN A 6 -11.35 4.45 0.16
CA ASN A 6 -12.44 4.87 1.04
C ASN A 6 -12.13 6.10 1.88
N LEU A 7 -10.86 6.39 2.15
CA LEU A 7 -10.45 7.49 3.04
C LEU A 7 -9.57 8.52 2.35
N PHE A 8 -8.78 8.13 1.37
CA PHE A 8 -7.78 8.98 0.76
C PHE A 8 -8.04 9.20 -0.73
N LEU A 9 -7.78 10.41 -1.15
CA LEU A 9 -7.49 10.78 -2.52
C LEU A 9 -6.20 11.60 -2.46
N ASP A 10 -5.13 11.05 -2.97
CA ASP A 10 -3.83 11.69 -3.05
C ASP A 10 -3.60 12.21 -4.46
N ILE A 11 -3.07 13.41 -4.61
CA ILE A 11 -2.80 14.00 -5.94
C ILE A 11 -1.30 14.22 -6.06
N THR A 12 -0.69 13.52 -6.99
CA THR A 12 0.73 13.66 -7.29
C THR A 12 1.02 14.94 -8.06
N PRO A 13 2.28 15.42 -8.10
CA PRO A 13 2.63 16.68 -8.77
C PRO A 13 2.26 16.73 -10.27
N ASP A 14 2.19 15.58 -10.93
CA ASP A 14 1.75 15.46 -12.33
C ASP A 14 0.22 15.44 -12.49
N GLY A 15 -0.54 15.50 -11.40
CA GLY A 15 -1.99 15.51 -11.37
C GLY A 15 -2.64 14.14 -11.33
N THR A 16 -1.88 13.04 -11.22
CA THR A 16 -2.43 11.70 -11.07
C THR A 16 -3.10 11.54 -9.71
N ALA A 17 -4.34 11.06 -9.69
CA ALA A 17 -5.08 10.81 -8.47
C ALA A 17 -4.93 9.36 -8.02
N LEU A 18 -4.52 9.14 -6.77
CA LEU A 18 -4.23 7.84 -6.19
C LEU A 18 -5.11 7.59 -4.96
N PRO A 19 -5.62 6.35 -4.76
CA PRO A 19 -6.37 5.97 -3.57
C PRO A 19 -5.47 5.67 -2.35
N CYS A 20 -4.15 5.66 -2.55
CA CYS A 20 -3.12 5.42 -1.54
C CYS A 20 -1.77 5.89 -2.11
N HIS A 21 -0.88 6.44 -1.30
CA HIS A 21 0.45 6.89 -1.72
C HIS A 21 1.25 5.85 -2.51
N SER A 22 1.20 4.59 -2.08
CA SER A 22 1.93 3.49 -2.71
C SER A 22 1.24 2.90 -3.94
N ALA A 23 0.02 3.35 -4.27
CA ALA A 23 -0.76 2.80 -5.37
C ALA A 23 -0.10 3.01 -6.74
N ARG A 24 0.77 4.01 -6.88
CA ARG A 24 1.54 4.28 -8.10
C ARG A 24 2.36 3.08 -8.59
N GLN A 25 2.70 2.16 -7.69
CA GLN A 25 3.49 0.98 -8.03
C GLN A 25 2.65 -0.16 -8.62
N LEU A 26 1.33 -0.07 -8.55
CA LEU A 26 0.44 -1.09 -9.10
C LEU A 26 0.34 -0.93 -10.63
N PRO A 27 0.19 -2.04 -11.37
CA PRO A 27 -0.08 -2.01 -12.81
C PRO A 27 -1.54 -1.63 -13.08
N VAL A 28 -1.94 -0.45 -12.58
CA VAL A 28 -3.29 0.11 -12.70
C VAL A 28 -3.16 1.52 -13.26
N GLN A 29 -3.95 1.81 -14.27
CA GLN A 29 -4.06 3.19 -14.78
C GLN A 29 -4.92 4.01 -13.83
N PHE A 30 -4.34 5.08 -13.28
CA PHE A 30 -5.02 6.03 -12.41
C PHE A 30 -5.41 7.29 -13.18
N PRO A 31 -6.58 7.88 -12.88
CA PRO A 31 -7.06 9.09 -13.56
C PRO A 31 -6.26 10.32 -13.16
N ASN A 32 -6.34 11.37 -14.02
CA ASN A 32 -5.69 12.64 -13.76
C ASN A 32 -6.75 13.72 -13.47
N VAL A 33 -6.49 14.58 -12.47
CA VAL A 33 -7.40 15.66 -12.06
C VAL A 33 -7.52 16.77 -13.11
N ARG A 34 -6.62 16.81 -14.09
CA ARG A 34 -6.71 17.74 -15.23
C ARG A 34 -7.74 17.30 -16.26
N GLU A 35 -8.09 16.02 -16.28
CA GLU A 35 -8.99 15.40 -17.25
C GLU A 35 -10.36 15.10 -16.67
N HIS A 36 -10.41 14.81 -15.37
CA HIS A 36 -11.62 14.37 -14.67
C HIS A 36 -11.84 15.16 -13.39
N SER A 37 -13.09 15.40 -13.04
CA SER A 37 -13.44 16.00 -11.76
C SER A 37 -13.12 15.03 -10.60
N ILE A 38 -12.80 15.57 -9.42
CA ILE A 38 -12.55 14.78 -8.22
C ILE A 38 -13.74 13.87 -7.90
N SER A 39 -14.97 14.36 -8.10
CA SER A 39 -16.19 13.56 -7.88
C SER A 39 -16.24 12.33 -8.80
N HIS A 40 -15.94 12.49 -10.08
CA HIS A 40 -15.87 11.39 -11.05
C HIS A 40 -14.76 10.41 -10.67
N ILE A 41 -13.56 10.93 -10.38
CA ILE A 41 -12.41 10.10 -9.96
C ILE A 41 -12.77 9.24 -8.77
N TRP A 42 -13.36 9.84 -7.75
CA TRP A 42 -13.69 9.15 -6.50
C TRP A 42 -14.77 8.08 -6.67
N ARG A 43 -15.81 8.38 -7.47
CA ARG A 43 -17.00 7.52 -7.55
C ARG A 43 -16.94 6.50 -8.67
N GLU A 44 -16.34 6.88 -9.80
CA GLU A 44 -16.54 6.14 -11.05
C GLU A 44 -15.26 5.54 -11.62
N SER A 45 -14.07 6.07 -11.24
CA SER A 45 -12.83 5.59 -11.84
C SER A 45 -12.51 4.15 -11.43
N PHE A 46 -12.04 3.37 -12.41
CA PHE A 46 -11.63 1.98 -12.20
C PHE A 46 -10.55 1.84 -11.11
N GLY A 47 -9.53 2.72 -11.12
CA GLY A 47 -8.44 2.68 -10.17
C GLY A 47 -8.90 2.80 -8.71
N PHE A 48 -9.94 3.60 -8.45
CA PHE A 48 -10.52 3.74 -7.11
C PHE A 48 -11.50 2.63 -6.75
N ASN A 49 -12.22 2.07 -7.72
CA ASN A 49 -13.25 1.07 -7.47
C ASN A 49 -12.74 -0.37 -7.47
N ARG A 50 -11.55 -0.63 -8.04
CA ARG A 50 -11.02 -1.98 -8.25
C ARG A 50 -11.02 -2.87 -7.00
N PHE A 51 -10.76 -2.30 -5.84
CA PHE A 51 -10.67 -3.02 -4.57
C PHE A 51 -11.60 -2.46 -3.49
N ARG A 52 -12.64 -1.73 -3.88
CA ARG A 52 -13.70 -1.32 -2.96
C ARG A 52 -14.65 -2.48 -2.67
N GLY A 53 -15.19 -2.50 -1.45
CA GLY A 53 -16.06 -3.59 -1.02
C GLY A 53 -15.29 -4.89 -0.81
N ASP A 54 -15.99 -6.01 -0.93
CA ASP A 54 -15.45 -7.35 -0.69
C ASP A 54 -15.70 -8.34 -1.86
N ASP A 55 -16.45 -7.95 -2.89
CA ASP A 55 -16.77 -8.80 -4.04
C ASP A 55 -15.54 -9.22 -4.85
N TRP A 56 -14.49 -8.38 -4.84
CA TRP A 56 -13.23 -8.64 -5.54
C TRP A 56 -12.34 -9.68 -4.83
N MET A 57 -12.62 -9.98 -3.55
CA MET A 57 -11.73 -10.78 -2.71
C MET A 57 -11.69 -12.25 -3.14
N PRO A 58 -10.50 -12.83 -3.36
CA PRO A 58 -10.33 -14.27 -3.47
C PRO A 58 -10.30 -14.94 -2.09
N GLU A 59 -10.30 -16.26 -2.06
CA GLU A 59 -9.98 -16.99 -0.84
C GLU A 59 -8.51 -16.75 -0.41
N PRO A 60 -8.23 -16.72 0.88
CA PRO A 60 -9.12 -16.96 2.03
C PRO A 60 -9.91 -15.74 2.51
N CYS A 61 -9.75 -14.58 1.89
CA CYS A 61 -10.38 -13.34 2.35
C CYS A 61 -11.91 -13.37 2.16
N ARG A 62 -12.39 -13.97 1.06
CA ARG A 62 -13.83 -14.03 0.74
C ARG A 62 -14.67 -14.68 1.85
N SER A 63 -14.21 -15.80 2.39
CA SER A 63 -14.89 -16.54 3.46
C SER A 63 -14.45 -16.14 4.87
N CYS A 64 -13.55 -15.14 5.01
CA CYS A 64 -13.01 -14.74 6.31
C CYS A 64 -14.01 -13.90 7.11
N ASP A 65 -14.25 -14.25 8.37
CA ASP A 65 -15.13 -13.50 9.28
C ASP A 65 -14.60 -12.08 9.58
N GLU A 66 -13.29 -11.86 9.42
CA GLU A 66 -12.61 -10.58 9.66
C GLU A 66 -12.55 -9.69 8.41
N LYS A 67 -13.09 -10.11 7.27
CA LYS A 67 -12.95 -9.41 5.98
C LYS A 67 -13.41 -7.95 6.00
N HIS A 68 -14.41 -7.63 6.82
CA HIS A 68 -14.91 -6.26 6.96
C HIS A 68 -14.09 -5.38 7.93
N LYS A 69 -13.11 -5.96 8.62
CA LYS A 69 -12.20 -5.22 9.51
C LYS A 69 -10.92 -4.81 8.78
N ASP A 70 -10.34 -5.72 8.01
CA ASP A 70 -9.06 -5.50 7.34
C ASP A 70 -9.16 -5.28 5.83
N PHE A 71 -10.31 -5.64 5.21
CA PHE A 71 -10.54 -5.54 3.76
C PHE A 71 -9.46 -6.24 2.92
N GLY A 72 -9.00 -7.41 3.40
CA GLY A 72 -7.96 -8.19 2.75
C GLY A 72 -6.54 -7.62 2.93
N GLY A 73 -6.35 -6.60 3.75
CA GLY A 73 -5.07 -5.97 4.05
C GLY A 73 -4.64 -4.91 3.01
N CYS A 74 -3.34 -4.67 2.88
CA CYS A 74 -2.78 -3.65 2.00
C CYS A 74 -2.56 -4.17 0.58
N ARG A 75 -3.26 -3.61 -0.41
CA ARG A 75 -3.16 -4.01 -1.83
C ARG A 75 -1.78 -3.73 -2.42
N CYS A 76 -1.18 -2.61 -2.03
CA CYS A 76 0.17 -2.26 -2.48
C CYS A 76 1.21 -3.24 -1.93
N GLN A 77 1.10 -3.60 -0.66
CA GLN A 77 1.99 -4.58 -0.04
C GLN A 77 1.79 -5.98 -0.63
N ALA A 78 0.54 -6.41 -0.85
CA ALA A 78 0.25 -7.66 -1.53
C ALA A 78 0.95 -7.70 -2.90
N PHE A 79 0.81 -6.64 -3.71
CA PHE A 79 1.48 -6.56 -5.01
C PHE A 79 3.01 -6.60 -4.90
N MET A 80 3.60 -5.79 -4.02
CA MET A 80 5.05 -5.69 -3.89
C MET A 80 5.71 -7.01 -3.44
N LEU A 81 5.02 -7.77 -2.60
CA LEU A 81 5.56 -9.02 -2.04
C LEU A 81 5.19 -10.27 -2.83
N THR A 82 4.12 -10.22 -3.64
CA THR A 82 3.60 -11.42 -4.32
C THR A 82 3.44 -11.26 -5.83
N GLY A 83 3.59 -10.05 -6.36
CA GLY A 83 3.34 -9.74 -7.77
C GLY A 83 1.88 -9.55 -8.14
N ASP A 84 0.93 -9.79 -7.22
CA ASP A 84 -0.50 -9.61 -7.46
C ASP A 84 -1.19 -8.88 -6.31
N ALA A 85 -1.80 -7.74 -6.61
CA ALA A 85 -2.55 -6.94 -5.65
C ALA A 85 -3.86 -7.61 -5.18
N SER A 86 -4.35 -8.64 -5.85
CA SER A 86 -5.54 -9.39 -5.47
C SER A 86 -5.27 -10.43 -4.37
N ASN A 87 -4.01 -10.86 -4.20
CA ASN A 87 -3.66 -11.82 -3.16
C ASN A 87 -3.98 -11.30 -1.76
N ALA A 88 -4.30 -12.21 -0.83
CA ALA A 88 -4.35 -11.88 0.59
C ALA A 88 -3.01 -11.30 1.02
N ASP A 89 -3.06 -10.20 1.80
CA ASP A 89 -1.84 -9.55 2.30
C ASP A 89 -0.95 -10.58 3.03
N PRO A 90 0.35 -10.70 2.69
CA PRO A 90 1.26 -11.63 3.32
C PRO A 90 1.41 -11.47 4.84
N VAL A 91 1.08 -10.32 5.41
CA VAL A 91 1.05 -10.11 6.87
C VAL A 91 -0.04 -10.97 7.53
N CYS A 92 -1.12 -11.28 6.82
CA CYS A 92 -2.17 -12.16 7.31
C CYS A 92 -1.66 -13.60 7.38
N SER A 93 -1.80 -14.25 8.55
CA SER A 93 -1.40 -15.65 8.74
C SER A 93 -2.18 -16.65 7.88
N LYS A 94 -3.35 -16.27 7.37
CA LYS A 94 -4.15 -17.08 6.44
C LYS A 94 -3.69 -16.94 4.99
N SER A 95 -2.79 -15.98 4.67
CA SER A 95 -2.26 -15.81 3.32
C SER A 95 -1.37 -16.98 2.92
N ALA A 96 -1.54 -17.49 1.70
CA ALA A 96 -0.64 -18.48 1.11
C ALA A 96 0.82 -17.97 1.00
N HIS A 97 1.00 -16.66 1.04
CA HIS A 97 2.31 -15.98 0.96
C HIS A 97 2.87 -15.55 2.31
N HIS A 98 2.25 -15.96 3.44
CA HIS A 98 2.70 -15.56 4.78
C HIS A 98 4.16 -15.96 5.08
N GLY A 99 4.67 -17.01 4.45
CA GLY A 99 6.07 -17.46 4.58
C GLY A 99 7.10 -16.36 4.27
N VAL A 100 6.79 -15.40 3.41
CA VAL A 100 7.67 -14.25 3.12
C VAL A 100 7.92 -13.41 4.37
N ILE A 101 6.89 -13.20 5.17
CA ILE A 101 6.98 -12.42 6.42
C ILE A 101 7.75 -13.21 7.48
N LEU A 102 7.52 -14.52 7.57
CA LEU A 102 8.24 -15.38 8.52
C LEU A 102 9.74 -15.41 8.19
N ALA A 103 10.10 -15.56 6.91
CA ALA A 103 11.49 -15.52 6.47
C ALA A 103 12.17 -14.18 6.78
N ALA A 104 11.49 -13.05 6.52
CA ALA A 104 12.03 -11.72 6.82
C ALA A 104 12.24 -11.51 8.34
N ARG A 105 11.36 -12.04 9.19
CA ARG A 105 11.51 -12.01 10.65
C ARG A 105 12.72 -12.81 11.09
N GLN A 106 12.87 -14.04 10.59
CA GLN A 106 14.01 -14.89 10.90
C GLN A 106 15.33 -14.22 10.52
N GLN A 107 15.40 -13.63 9.32
CA GLN A 107 16.60 -12.88 8.89
C GLN A 107 16.93 -11.71 9.82
N ALA A 108 15.91 -11.00 10.31
CA ALA A 108 16.11 -9.88 11.23
C ALA A 108 16.64 -10.36 12.61
N ASP A 109 16.20 -11.53 13.06
CA ASP A 109 16.65 -12.13 14.32
C ASP A 109 18.10 -12.66 14.21
N GLU A 110 18.48 -13.20 13.05
CA GLU A 110 19.81 -13.75 12.77
C GLU A 110 20.88 -12.66 12.50
N ALA A 111 20.47 -11.54 11.95
CA ALA A 111 21.33 -10.40 11.66
C ALA A 111 20.87 -9.18 12.46
N PRO A 112 21.16 -9.10 13.77
CA PRO A 112 20.84 -7.91 14.55
C PRO A 112 21.51 -6.71 13.88
N LEU A 113 20.71 -5.79 13.38
CA LEU A 113 21.17 -4.51 12.84
C LEU A 113 22.04 -3.86 13.92
N GLY A 114 23.33 -3.70 13.65
CA GLY A 114 24.15 -2.82 14.45
C GLY A 114 23.44 -1.47 14.47
N LEU A 115 22.85 -1.13 15.59
CA LEU A 115 22.18 0.15 15.77
C LEU A 115 23.27 1.23 15.69
N GLU A 116 23.60 1.69 14.50
CA GLU A 116 24.22 3.00 14.37
C GLU A 116 23.31 3.98 15.08
N ALA A 117 23.87 4.74 16.04
CA ALA A 117 23.11 5.73 16.79
C ALA A 117 22.36 6.62 15.82
N LEU A 118 21.01 6.65 15.95
CA LEU A 118 20.16 7.49 15.11
C LEU A 118 20.70 8.93 15.15
N GLN A 119 21.21 9.40 14.03
CA GLN A 119 21.57 10.81 13.91
C GLN A 119 20.32 11.62 13.64
N TYR A 120 19.83 12.30 14.65
CA TYR A 120 18.73 13.24 14.49
C TYR A 120 19.16 14.39 13.58
N ARG A 121 18.27 14.76 12.67
CA ARG A 121 18.44 15.94 11.83
C ARG A 121 18.55 17.18 12.72
N ASN A 122 19.68 17.82 12.73
CA ASN A 122 19.91 19.08 13.43
C ASN A 122 20.29 20.18 12.41
N ASP A 123 20.32 21.44 12.86
CA ASP A 123 20.60 22.59 12.00
C ASP A 123 21.95 22.51 11.26
N LYS A 124 22.94 21.81 11.82
CA LYS A 124 24.24 21.59 11.17
C LYS A 124 24.14 20.59 10.03
N ALA A 125 23.41 19.49 10.22
CA ALA A 125 23.19 18.48 9.19
C ALA A 125 22.30 19.02 8.04
N SER A 126 21.33 19.86 8.34
CA SER A 126 20.48 20.51 7.33
C SER A 126 21.27 21.46 6.42
N ARG A 127 22.30 22.11 6.90
CA ARG A 127 23.15 23.04 6.12
C ARG A 127 24.07 22.32 5.12
N ILE A 128 24.38 21.07 5.34
CA ILE A 128 25.24 20.27 4.42
C ILE A 128 24.44 19.87 3.18
N ILE A 129 23.15 19.58 3.31
CA ILE A 129 22.28 19.16 2.20
C ILE A 129 21.94 20.32 1.24
N CYS A 130 21.94 21.56 1.75
CA CYS A 130 21.64 22.76 0.93
C CYS A 130 22.86 23.33 0.18
N LYS A 131 24.03 22.71 0.27
CA LYS A 131 25.27 23.17 -0.38
C LYS A 131 25.79 22.25 -1.49
N ALA A 132 25.00 21.22 -1.86
CA ALA A 132 25.32 20.30 -2.97
C ALA A 132 24.59 20.67 -4.25
#